data_248a5fd99502a2fc516d9bb7cf6e081e
#
_entry.id   248a5fd99502a2fc516d9bb7cf6e081e
#
_cell.length_a   1.000
_cell.length_b   1.000
_cell.length_c   1.000
_cell.angle_alpha   90.00
_cell.angle_beta   90.00
_cell.angle_gamma   90.00
#
_symmetry.space_group_name_H-M   'P 1'
#
loop_
_entity.id
_entity.type
_entity.pdbx_description
1 polymer ?
#
loop_
_entity_poly.entity_id
_entity_poly.type
_entity_poly.pdbx_seq_one_letter_code
_entity_poly.pdbx_strand_id
1 'polypeptide(L)'
;MNDNPQGYDHDEVRKPIWKKKSNEEHKVYANEDTYQTIKEISNKTEDKGDIHLFIGTPCHSEVSMHYVNAIISLTKACHKRNIPIEFSLIKSSLVTQGRNLCVSAFLDSPATHLMFIDSDIFLYPTTIFKMIKADKDVISVPYPLKAFLWDKSLTQVKDGSVKTAEQLAQAGNTYPMRVPDKKDIQLNNGVIEVTHSPTGAMLIKKSVFEKMIKAYPQKEIRQSTVINSKVIFKKNMWNFFDTIHDPVDKTYLGEDFG
;
A
#
# COMPACT_ATOMS: atom_id res chain seq x y z
N MET A 1 36.77 -49.03 20.33
CA MET A 1 35.46 -49.52 19.92
C MET A 1 34.62 -48.30 19.64
N ASN A 2 34.50 -47.97 18.38
CA ASN A 2 33.77 -46.81 17.86
C ASN A 2 32.40 -47.34 17.40
N ASP A 3 31.37 -46.96 18.07
CA ASP A 3 30.01 -47.09 17.54
C ASP A 3 29.54 -45.68 17.14
N ASN A 4 29.49 -45.46 15.82
CA ASN A 4 28.81 -44.33 15.23
C ASN A 4 27.53 -44.87 14.59
N PRO A 5 26.36 -44.72 15.22
CA PRO A 5 25.09 -45.09 14.63
C PRO A 5 24.48 -43.88 13.95
N GLN A 6 24.30 -43.98 12.69
CA GLN A 6 23.47 -43.19 11.76
C GLN A 6 24.31 -42.45 10.72
N GLY A 7 24.63 -43.19 9.65
CA GLY A 7 25.10 -42.63 8.41
C GLY A 7 24.00 -41.80 7.76
N TYR A 8 24.12 -40.49 7.89
CA TYR A 8 23.46 -39.58 6.97
C TYR A 8 24.29 -39.51 5.71
N ASP A 9 23.76 -40.02 4.62
CA ASP A 9 24.33 -39.90 3.30
C ASP A 9 24.26 -38.42 2.88
N HIS A 10 25.38 -37.71 2.96
CA HIS A 10 25.52 -36.31 2.62
C HIS A 10 25.30 -36.02 1.13
N ASP A 11 25.24 -37.03 0.27
CA ASP A 11 25.06 -36.87 -1.18
C ASP A 11 23.57 -36.78 -1.63
N GLU A 12 22.63 -37.20 -0.83
CA GLU A 12 21.21 -37.03 -1.13
C GLU A 12 20.65 -35.64 -0.84
N VAL A 13 21.31 -34.84 0.00
CA VAL A 13 20.83 -33.49 0.42
C VAL A 13 21.15 -32.39 -0.62
N ARG A 14 21.89 -32.72 -1.69
CA ARG A 14 22.35 -31.74 -2.68
C ARG A 14 21.65 -31.77 -4.03
N LYS A 15 20.52 -32.44 -4.17
CA LYS A 15 19.74 -32.28 -5.42
C LYS A 15 18.88 -31.02 -5.29
N PRO A 16 19.16 -29.97 -6.06
CA PRO A 16 18.38 -28.74 -5.96
C PRO A 16 16.94 -29.02 -6.35
N ILE A 17 16.02 -28.65 -5.48
CA ILE A 17 14.56 -28.84 -5.60
C ILE A 17 13.98 -28.24 -6.91
N TRP A 18 14.74 -27.41 -7.61
CA TRP A 18 14.31 -26.75 -8.86
C TRP A 18 14.48 -27.60 -10.13
N LYS A 19 15.04 -28.82 -10.07
CA LYS A 19 15.07 -29.78 -11.20
C LYS A 19 13.84 -30.68 -11.30
N LYS A 20 12.68 -30.25 -10.87
CA LYS A 20 11.42 -30.89 -11.24
C LYS A 20 10.86 -30.24 -12.49
N LYS A 21 11.04 -30.98 -13.60
CA LYS A 21 10.30 -30.96 -14.86
C LYS A 21 9.73 -29.61 -15.31
N SER A 22 10.44 -28.98 -16.23
CA SER A 22 9.93 -28.04 -17.22
C SER A 22 8.74 -28.64 -18.00
N ASN A 23 7.52 -28.42 -17.58
CA ASN A 23 6.31 -28.44 -18.44
C ASN A 23 5.02 -28.27 -17.63
N GLU A 24 5.08 -27.82 -16.37
CA GLU A 24 3.92 -27.22 -15.73
C GLU A 24 4.17 -25.72 -15.73
N GLU A 25 3.52 -25.02 -16.66
CA GLU A 25 3.34 -23.59 -16.57
C GLU A 25 2.84 -23.28 -15.17
N HIS A 26 3.55 -22.45 -14.42
CA HIS A 26 3.03 -21.83 -13.22
C HIS A 26 1.82 -21.00 -13.64
N LYS A 27 0.66 -21.63 -13.72
CA LYS A 27 -0.62 -20.93 -13.77
C LYS A 27 -0.73 -20.18 -12.46
N VAL A 28 -0.33 -18.92 -12.48
CA VAL A 28 -0.79 -17.96 -11.50
C VAL A 28 -2.31 -18.04 -11.58
N TYR A 29 -2.95 -18.50 -10.51
CA TYR A 29 -4.39 -18.62 -10.41
C TYR A 29 -5.07 -17.25 -10.36
N ALA A 30 -5.05 -16.55 -11.48
CA ALA A 30 -6.12 -15.62 -11.81
C ALA A 30 -7.13 -16.48 -12.58
N ASN A 31 -8.34 -16.64 -12.07
CA ASN A 31 -9.38 -17.34 -12.83
C ASN A 31 -9.59 -16.57 -14.16
N GLU A 32 -10.12 -17.24 -15.15
CA GLU A 32 -10.29 -16.71 -16.51
C GLU A 32 -11.12 -15.40 -16.51
N ASP A 33 -12.05 -15.25 -15.57
CA ASP A 33 -12.82 -14.02 -15.35
C ASP A 33 -11.95 -12.85 -14.88
N THR A 34 -10.93 -13.12 -14.05
CA THR A 34 -9.96 -12.09 -13.62
C THR A 34 -9.08 -11.66 -14.80
N TYR A 35 -8.72 -12.59 -15.70
CA TYR A 35 -7.92 -12.29 -16.90
C TYR A 35 -8.71 -11.50 -17.93
N GLN A 36 -9.98 -11.85 -18.16
CA GLN A 36 -10.90 -11.11 -19.03
C GLN A 36 -11.20 -9.72 -18.46
N THR A 37 -11.44 -9.60 -17.17
CA THR A 37 -11.62 -8.31 -16.48
C THR A 37 -10.37 -7.42 -16.60
N ILE A 38 -9.16 -8.00 -16.51
CA ILE A 38 -7.89 -7.28 -16.72
C ILE A 38 -7.78 -6.81 -18.19
N LYS A 39 -8.20 -7.63 -19.14
CA LYS A 39 -8.15 -7.31 -20.58
C LYS A 39 -9.17 -6.23 -20.96
N GLU A 40 -10.37 -6.27 -20.39
CA GLU A 40 -11.41 -5.24 -20.57
C GLU A 40 -11.03 -3.91 -19.90
N ILE A 41 -10.42 -3.93 -18.72
CA ILE A 41 -9.87 -2.73 -18.06
C ILE A 41 -8.72 -2.13 -18.88
N SER A 42 -7.96 -2.96 -19.59
CA SER A 42 -6.86 -2.53 -20.45
C SER A 42 -7.36 -1.78 -21.73
N ASN A 43 -8.59 -2.05 -22.19
CA ASN A 43 -9.10 -1.56 -23.47
C ASN A 43 -10.13 -0.43 -23.35
N LYS A 44 -10.60 -0.07 -22.15
CA LYS A 44 -11.55 1.01 -21.89
C LYS A 44 -10.95 2.06 -20.96
N THR A 45 -10.03 2.86 -21.44
CA THR A 45 -9.84 4.21 -20.92
C THR A 45 -10.90 5.09 -21.56
N GLU A 46 -12.11 5.09 -21.02
CA GLU A 46 -13.02 6.21 -21.23
C GLU A 46 -12.34 7.45 -20.64
N ASP A 47 -12.34 8.49 -21.45
CA ASP A 47 -11.81 9.82 -21.27
C ASP A 47 -12.30 10.46 -19.93
N LYS A 48 -11.64 10.10 -18.84
CA LYS A 48 -11.80 10.74 -17.53
C LYS A 48 -10.56 11.57 -17.32
N GLY A 49 -10.63 12.84 -17.67
CA GLY A 49 -9.66 13.92 -17.47
C GLY A 49 -8.23 13.48 -17.20
N ASP A 50 -7.26 14.15 -17.78
CA ASP A 50 -5.84 13.77 -17.77
C ASP A 50 -5.34 13.34 -16.38
N ILE A 51 -5.26 12.02 -16.14
CA ILE A 51 -4.74 11.48 -14.89
C ILE A 51 -3.23 11.67 -14.90
N HIS A 52 -2.74 12.38 -13.91
CA HIS A 52 -1.32 12.52 -13.64
C HIS A 52 -1.06 12.02 -12.23
N LEU A 53 -0.26 10.96 -12.12
CA LEU A 53 -0.04 10.25 -10.88
C LEU A 53 1.25 10.73 -10.20
N PHE A 54 1.18 11.03 -8.92
CA PHE A 54 2.31 11.35 -8.07
C PHE A 54 2.48 10.28 -7.00
N ILE A 55 3.63 9.63 -6.96
CA ILE A 55 3.94 8.61 -5.95
C ILE A 55 4.71 9.26 -4.81
N GLY A 56 4.10 9.26 -3.62
CA GLY A 56 4.72 9.72 -2.38
C GLY A 56 5.15 8.53 -1.52
N THR A 57 6.45 8.46 -1.21
CA THR A 57 7.00 7.39 -0.37
C THR A 57 7.80 7.98 0.78
N PRO A 58 7.22 8.05 1.98
CA PRO A 58 8.02 8.31 3.17
C PRO A 58 8.87 7.08 3.48
N CYS A 59 10.15 7.27 3.77
CA CYS A 59 11.04 6.18 4.17
C CYS A 59 12.01 6.64 5.27
N HIS A 60 12.41 5.70 6.14
CA HIS A 60 13.38 6.01 7.20
C HIS A 60 14.81 6.02 6.65
N SER A 61 15.22 4.96 5.96
CA SER A 61 16.59 4.80 5.48
C SER A 61 16.68 4.14 4.11
N GLU A 62 15.84 3.15 3.84
CA GLU A 62 15.94 2.28 2.67
C GLU A 62 14.55 1.88 2.16
N VAL A 63 14.52 1.33 0.95
CA VAL A 63 13.33 0.77 0.33
C VAL A 63 13.53 -0.73 0.09
N SER A 64 12.46 -1.50 0.21
CA SER A 64 12.52 -2.95 -0.01
C SER A 64 12.60 -3.29 -1.51
N MET A 65 13.13 -4.48 -1.84
CA MET A 65 13.09 -5.00 -3.21
C MET A 65 11.66 -5.17 -3.73
N HIS A 66 10.71 -5.44 -2.85
CA HIS A 66 9.28 -5.51 -3.21
C HIS A 66 8.77 -4.17 -3.71
N TYR A 67 9.08 -3.08 -2.99
CA TYR A 67 8.77 -1.72 -3.41
C TYR A 67 9.42 -1.38 -4.76
N VAL A 68 10.72 -1.65 -4.93
CA VAL A 68 11.43 -1.37 -6.19
C VAL A 68 10.76 -2.07 -7.38
N ASN A 69 10.41 -3.36 -7.22
CA ASN A 69 9.70 -4.12 -8.26
C ASN A 69 8.31 -3.55 -8.56
N ALA A 70 7.57 -3.11 -7.52
CA ALA A 70 6.28 -2.45 -7.69
C ALA A 70 6.40 -1.16 -8.52
N ILE A 71 7.36 -0.30 -8.18
CA ILE A 71 7.59 0.99 -8.86
C ILE A 71 8.02 0.78 -10.32
N ILE A 72 8.95 -0.13 -10.60
CA ILE A 72 9.37 -0.46 -11.97
C ILE A 72 8.18 -0.96 -12.80
N SER A 73 7.37 -1.84 -12.24
CA SER A 73 6.19 -2.39 -12.90
C SER A 73 5.13 -1.31 -13.15
N LEU A 74 4.90 -0.44 -12.18
CA LEU A 74 3.97 0.68 -12.29
C LEU A 74 4.41 1.68 -13.34
N THR A 75 5.69 2.07 -13.35
CA THR A 75 6.25 2.99 -14.35
C THR A 75 6.04 2.47 -15.77
N LYS A 76 6.36 1.17 -16.00
CA LYS A 76 6.12 0.53 -17.29
C LYS A 76 4.63 0.52 -17.69
N ALA A 77 3.75 0.27 -16.72
CA ALA A 77 2.32 0.21 -16.95
C ALA A 77 1.69 1.59 -17.20
N CYS A 78 2.16 2.64 -16.53
CA CYS A 78 1.78 4.03 -16.77
C CYS A 78 2.26 4.49 -18.16
N HIS A 79 3.51 4.21 -18.50
CA HIS A 79 4.05 4.56 -19.82
C HIS A 79 3.21 3.95 -20.97
N LYS A 80 2.84 2.67 -20.85
CA LYS A 80 1.97 2.01 -21.86
C LYS A 80 0.58 2.64 -22.00
N ARG A 81 0.13 3.41 -21.02
CA ARG A 81 -1.19 4.06 -20.98
C ARG A 81 -1.11 5.58 -21.19
N ASN A 82 0.08 6.10 -21.47
CA ASN A 82 0.35 7.54 -21.54
C ASN A 82 -0.09 8.30 -20.28
N ILE A 83 0.02 7.67 -19.11
CA ILE A 83 -0.26 8.30 -17.82
C ILE A 83 1.06 8.90 -17.32
N PRO A 84 1.15 10.24 -17.17
CA PRO A 84 2.30 10.88 -16.54
C PRO A 84 2.44 10.40 -15.09
N ILE A 85 3.69 10.16 -14.67
CA ILE A 85 3.99 9.69 -13.31
C ILE A 85 5.21 10.41 -12.75
N GLU A 86 5.09 10.90 -11.52
CA GLU A 86 6.15 11.53 -10.76
C GLU A 86 6.41 10.77 -9.46
N PHE A 87 7.61 10.92 -8.90
CA PHE A 87 8.02 10.22 -7.67
C PHE A 87 8.65 11.18 -6.69
N SER A 88 8.31 11.01 -5.42
CA SER A 88 8.96 11.70 -4.30
C SER A 88 9.25 10.69 -3.19
N LEU A 89 10.52 10.35 -3.03
CA LEU A 89 11.01 9.55 -1.91
C LEU A 89 11.55 10.49 -0.85
N ILE A 90 10.92 10.52 0.31
CA ILE A 90 11.25 11.45 1.39
C ILE A 90 11.84 10.68 2.56
N LYS A 91 13.13 10.93 2.83
CA LYS A 91 13.76 10.40 4.03
C LYS A 91 13.31 11.22 5.24
N SER A 92 12.65 10.56 6.19
CA SER A 92 12.21 11.17 7.44
C SER A 92 12.25 10.17 8.58
N SER A 93 12.61 10.63 9.77
CA SER A 93 12.54 9.81 10.99
C SER A 93 11.12 9.70 11.55
N LEU A 94 10.23 10.62 11.17
CA LEU A 94 8.83 10.65 11.54
C LEU A 94 7.99 10.42 10.29
N VAL A 95 7.18 9.37 10.29
CA VAL A 95 6.32 9.02 9.14
C VAL A 95 5.32 10.14 8.82
N THR A 96 4.72 10.76 9.82
CA THR A 96 3.80 11.90 9.68
C THR A 96 4.45 13.06 8.95
N GLN A 97 5.66 13.44 9.35
CA GLN A 97 6.44 14.49 8.68
C GLN A 97 6.76 14.10 7.23
N GLY A 98 7.17 12.83 7.00
CA GLY A 98 7.45 12.32 5.66
C GLY A 98 6.23 12.41 4.74
N ARG A 99 5.04 12.04 5.24
CA ARG A 99 3.78 12.16 4.48
C ARG A 99 3.44 13.62 4.18
N ASN A 100 3.54 14.52 5.16
CA ASN A 100 3.27 15.94 4.94
C ASN A 100 4.24 16.56 3.92
N LEU A 101 5.51 16.16 3.91
CA LEU A 101 6.48 16.55 2.89
C LEU A 101 6.13 16.03 1.50
N CYS A 102 5.65 14.77 1.39
CA CYS A 102 5.15 14.22 0.13
C CYS A 102 3.94 15.03 -0.38
N VAL A 103 3.00 15.38 0.49
CA VAL A 103 1.86 16.23 0.13
C VAL A 103 2.32 17.61 -0.35
N SER A 104 3.26 18.24 0.34
CA SER A 104 3.81 19.53 -0.09
C SER A 104 4.42 19.44 -1.50
N ALA A 105 5.22 18.40 -1.78
CA ALA A 105 5.80 18.18 -3.10
C ALA A 105 4.71 17.91 -4.16
N PHE A 106 3.68 17.15 -3.82
CA PHE A 106 2.54 16.89 -4.69
C PHE A 106 1.74 18.17 -5.01
N LEU A 107 1.48 19.02 -4.03
CA LEU A 107 0.76 20.28 -4.23
C LEU A 107 1.54 21.23 -5.16
N ASP A 108 2.87 21.20 -5.13
CA ASP A 108 3.75 21.96 -6.02
C ASP A 108 3.86 21.36 -7.44
N SER A 109 3.39 20.14 -7.66
CA SER A 109 3.44 19.43 -8.95
C SER A 109 2.15 19.65 -9.77
N PRO A 110 2.15 19.38 -11.09
CA PRO A 110 0.95 19.37 -11.91
C PRO A 110 0.08 18.13 -11.72
N ALA A 111 0.51 17.15 -10.93
CA ALA A 111 -0.20 15.89 -10.74
C ALA A 111 -1.59 16.07 -10.16
N THR A 112 -2.51 15.17 -10.52
CA THR A 112 -3.92 15.22 -10.12
C THR A 112 -4.26 14.26 -8.97
N HIS A 113 -3.45 13.21 -8.81
CA HIS A 113 -3.64 12.16 -7.82
C HIS A 113 -2.34 11.87 -7.08
N LEU A 114 -2.38 11.89 -5.76
CA LEU A 114 -1.31 11.41 -4.89
C LEU A 114 -1.58 9.95 -4.54
N MET A 115 -0.63 9.07 -4.81
CA MET A 115 -0.61 7.69 -4.39
C MET A 115 0.51 7.49 -3.37
N PHE A 116 0.16 7.28 -2.11
CA PHE A 116 1.11 6.79 -1.13
C PHE A 116 1.41 5.31 -1.36
N ILE A 117 2.68 4.97 -1.36
CA ILE A 117 3.16 3.59 -1.33
C ILE A 117 4.30 3.54 -0.32
N ASP A 118 4.11 2.84 0.79
CA ASP A 118 5.16 2.70 1.80
C ASP A 118 6.35 1.90 1.26
N SER A 119 7.53 2.18 1.77
CA SER A 119 8.83 1.71 1.27
C SER A 119 9.02 0.19 1.32
N ASP A 120 8.10 -0.55 1.94
CA ASP A 120 8.13 -2.00 2.11
C ASP A 120 6.90 -2.72 1.52
N ILE A 121 6.04 -2.00 0.80
CA ILE A 121 4.82 -2.55 0.20
C ILE A 121 5.05 -2.88 -1.28
N PHE A 122 4.50 -4.02 -1.71
CA PHE A 122 4.35 -4.39 -3.11
C PHE A 122 2.90 -4.19 -3.56
N LEU A 123 2.70 -3.38 -4.60
CA LEU A 123 1.39 -3.21 -5.24
C LEU A 123 1.46 -3.57 -6.72
N TYR A 124 0.49 -4.34 -7.19
CA TYR A 124 0.32 -4.56 -8.62
C TYR A 124 -0.21 -3.29 -9.31
N PRO A 125 0.29 -2.91 -10.48
CA PRO A 125 -0.23 -1.78 -11.24
C PRO A 125 -1.73 -1.86 -11.50
N THR A 126 -2.26 -3.06 -11.72
CA THR A 126 -3.70 -3.33 -11.89
C THR A 126 -4.53 -2.89 -10.69
N THR A 127 -4.00 -3.02 -9.48
CA THR A 127 -4.67 -2.55 -8.26
C THR A 127 -4.81 -1.03 -8.28
N ILE A 128 -3.72 -0.31 -8.59
CA ILE A 128 -3.73 1.16 -8.66
C ILE A 128 -4.70 1.64 -9.75
N PHE A 129 -4.73 0.99 -10.93
CA PHE A 129 -5.70 1.34 -11.97
C PHE A 129 -7.15 1.04 -11.59
N LYS A 130 -7.40 0.01 -10.78
CA LYS A 130 -8.73 -0.22 -10.18
C LYS A 130 -9.12 0.90 -9.22
N MET A 131 -8.17 1.39 -8.40
CA MET A 131 -8.41 2.53 -7.50
C MET A 131 -8.76 3.79 -8.29
N ILE A 132 -8.00 4.09 -9.34
CA ILE A 132 -8.28 5.22 -10.25
C ILE A 132 -9.67 5.08 -10.89
N LYS A 133 -10.00 3.87 -11.41
CA LYS A 133 -11.30 3.60 -12.02
C LYS A 133 -12.47 3.74 -11.03
N ALA A 134 -12.27 3.40 -9.76
CA ALA A 134 -13.28 3.55 -8.71
C ALA A 134 -13.64 5.02 -8.44
N ASP A 135 -12.80 5.97 -8.85
CA ASP A 135 -13.04 7.41 -8.87
C ASP A 135 -13.47 7.99 -7.52
N LYS A 136 -12.91 7.48 -6.44
CA LYS A 136 -13.19 7.98 -5.09
C LYS A 136 -12.24 9.14 -4.75
N ASP A 137 -12.72 10.05 -3.91
CA ASP A 137 -11.90 11.16 -3.40
C ASP A 137 -10.68 10.66 -2.64
N VAL A 138 -10.89 9.64 -1.78
CA VAL A 138 -9.86 8.88 -1.07
C VAL A 138 -10.19 7.40 -1.19
N ILE A 139 -9.21 6.57 -1.53
CA ILE A 139 -9.33 5.11 -1.59
C ILE A 139 -8.01 4.47 -1.20
N SER A 140 -8.07 3.39 -0.43
CA SER A 140 -6.88 2.63 -0.03
C SER A 140 -7.02 1.15 -0.31
N VAL A 141 -5.89 0.45 -0.29
CA VAL A 141 -5.82 -1.02 -0.36
C VAL A 141 -5.39 -1.51 1.02
N PRO A 142 -6.20 -2.34 1.68
CA PRO A 142 -5.77 -2.97 2.92
C PRO A 142 -4.63 -3.95 2.65
N TYR A 143 -3.62 -3.91 3.50
CA TYR A 143 -2.49 -4.84 3.52
C TYR A 143 -2.36 -5.44 4.92
N PRO A 144 -1.87 -6.69 5.04
CA PRO A 144 -1.75 -7.32 6.34
C PRO A 144 -0.67 -6.62 7.18
N LEU A 145 -0.94 -6.48 8.47
CA LEU A 145 0.09 -6.11 9.44
C LEU A 145 1.18 -7.19 9.50
N LYS A 146 2.39 -6.81 9.91
CA LYS A 146 3.53 -7.73 10.07
C LYS A 146 3.37 -8.72 11.25
N ALA A 147 2.21 -8.73 11.89
CA ALA A 147 1.85 -9.62 12.98
C ALA A 147 0.85 -10.67 12.50
N PHE A 148 1.11 -11.93 12.82
CA PHE A 148 0.23 -13.05 12.50
C PHE A 148 -0.36 -13.64 13.79
N LEU A 149 -1.68 -13.70 13.88
CA LEU A 149 -2.41 -14.19 15.06
C LEU A 149 -2.58 -15.70 14.99
N TRP A 150 -1.62 -16.45 15.50
CA TRP A 150 -1.60 -17.92 15.49
C TRP A 150 -2.79 -18.54 16.19
N ASP A 151 -3.21 -18.02 17.34
CA ASP A 151 -4.36 -18.55 18.09
C ASP A 151 -5.66 -18.42 17.31
N LYS A 152 -5.85 -17.31 16.58
CA LYS A 152 -6.98 -17.10 15.69
C LYS A 152 -6.98 -18.15 14.56
N SER A 153 -5.83 -18.36 13.92
CA SER A 153 -5.68 -19.36 12.85
C SER A 153 -5.96 -20.77 13.36
N LEU A 154 -5.44 -21.13 14.53
CA LEU A 154 -5.65 -22.43 15.14
C LEU A 154 -7.13 -22.66 15.49
N THR A 155 -7.83 -21.66 15.97
CA THR A 155 -9.26 -21.71 16.24
C THR A 155 -10.04 -21.99 14.95
N GLN A 156 -9.72 -21.29 13.86
CA GLN A 156 -10.38 -21.45 12.56
C GLN A 156 -10.08 -22.80 11.89
N VAL A 157 -8.93 -23.40 12.17
CA VAL A 157 -8.65 -24.79 11.75
C VAL A 157 -9.51 -25.77 12.55
N LYS A 158 -9.63 -25.59 13.87
CA LYS A 158 -10.42 -26.48 14.75
C LYS A 158 -11.91 -26.42 14.45
N ASP A 159 -12.47 -25.27 14.11
CA ASP A 159 -13.88 -25.11 13.76
C ASP A 159 -14.20 -25.47 12.29
N GLY A 160 -13.17 -25.79 11.50
CA GLY A 160 -13.31 -26.19 10.11
C GLY A 160 -13.52 -25.04 9.12
N SER A 161 -13.37 -23.79 9.54
CA SER A 161 -13.43 -22.60 8.65
C SER A 161 -12.23 -22.54 7.71
N VAL A 162 -11.07 -23.05 8.15
CA VAL A 162 -9.83 -23.14 7.38
C VAL A 162 -9.58 -24.58 6.97
N LYS A 163 -9.55 -24.84 5.65
CA LYS A 163 -9.43 -26.19 5.08
C LYS A 163 -8.22 -26.36 4.16
N THR A 164 -7.62 -25.26 3.69
CA THR A 164 -6.47 -25.29 2.77
C THR A 164 -5.29 -24.51 3.31
N ALA A 165 -4.09 -24.79 2.78
CA ALA A 165 -2.87 -24.08 3.14
C ALA A 165 -2.96 -22.57 2.81
N GLU A 166 -3.60 -22.22 1.69
CA GLU A 166 -3.81 -20.83 1.29
C GLU A 166 -4.73 -20.09 2.26
N GLN A 167 -5.80 -20.74 2.73
CA GLN A 167 -6.68 -20.19 3.76
C GLN A 167 -5.94 -20.02 5.09
N LEU A 168 -5.10 -21.01 5.47
CA LEU A 168 -4.30 -20.92 6.69
C LEU A 168 -3.32 -19.76 6.65
N ALA A 169 -2.67 -19.53 5.51
CA ALA A 169 -1.73 -18.41 5.32
C ALA A 169 -2.39 -17.03 5.50
N GLN A 170 -3.71 -16.94 5.39
CA GLN A 170 -4.46 -15.70 5.53
C GLN A 170 -5.23 -15.58 6.85
N ALA A 171 -5.51 -16.70 7.49
CA ALA A 171 -6.41 -16.81 8.64
C ALA A 171 -6.00 -15.94 9.84
N GLY A 172 -4.68 -15.82 10.07
CA GLY A 172 -4.12 -15.03 11.18
C GLY A 172 -3.79 -13.59 10.82
N ASN A 173 -4.04 -13.16 9.58
CA ASN A 173 -3.77 -11.79 9.19
C ASN A 173 -4.74 -10.81 9.85
N THR A 174 -4.21 -9.66 10.21
CA THR A 174 -4.97 -8.49 10.63
C THR A 174 -4.68 -7.34 9.67
N TYR A 175 -5.65 -6.45 9.50
CA TYR A 175 -5.56 -5.33 8.57
C TYR A 175 -5.83 -4.02 9.31
N PRO A 176 -5.04 -2.96 9.07
CA PRO A 176 -5.21 -1.66 9.72
C PRO A 176 -6.38 -0.89 9.06
N MET A 177 -7.58 -1.43 9.19
CA MET A 177 -8.79 -0.79 8.68
C MET A 177 -9.95 -0.98 9.67
N ARG A 178 -10.86 -0.04 9.69
CA ARG A 178 -12.08 -0.12 10.48
C ARG A 178 -13.29 0.12 9.58
N VAL A 179 -14.21 -0.84 9.56
CA VAL A 179 -15.50 -0.70 8.87
C VAL A 179 -16.50 0.00 9.78
N PRO A 180 -17.52 0.72 9.23
CA PRO A 180 -18.60 1.26 10.02
C PRO A 180 -19.34 0.16 10.79
N ASP A 181 -19.91 0.52 11.97
CA ASP A 181 -20.79 -0.36 12.76
C ASP A 181 -22.16 -0.54 12.09
N LYS A 182 -22.14 -0.99 10.84
CA LYS A 182 -23.35 -1.31 10.08
C LYS A 182 -23.50 -2.83 10.02
N LYS A 183 -24.74 -3.33 10.15
CA LYS A 183 -25.01 -4.76 10.07
C LYS A 183 -24.66 -5.36 8.70
N ASP A 184 -24.76 -4.54 7.63
CA ASP A 184 -24.51 -4.97 6.25
C ASP A 184 -23.40 -4.15 5.61
N ILE A 185 -22.25 -4.78 5.39
CA ILE A 185 -21.16 -4.20 4.61
C ILE A 185 -21.51 -4.37 3.13
N GLN A 186 -21.68 -3.27 2.40
CA GLN A 186 -21.99 -3.28 0.97
C GLN A 186 -20.69 -3.33 0.16
N LEU A 187 -20.51 -4.38 -0.62
CA LEU A 187 -19.40 -4.52 -1.57
C LEU A 187 -19.84 -3.99 -2.94
N ASN A 188 -19.36 -2.81 -3.33
CA ASN A 188 -19.68 -2.18 -4.62
C ASN A 188 -18.47 -2.25 -5.55
N ASN A 189 -18.51 -3.12 -6.57
CA ASN A 189 -17.41 -3.29 -7.53
C ASN A 189 -16.03 -3.55 -6.87
N GLY A 190 -16.02 -4.32 -5.78
CA GLY A 190 -14.80 -4.62 -5.02
C GLY A 190 -14.36 -3.52 -4.06
N VAL A 191 -15.19 -2.50 -3.82
CA VAL A 191 -14.91 -1.39 -2.90
C VAL A 191 -15.94 -1.40 -1.76
N ILE A 192 -15.47 -1.20 -0.54
CA ILE A 192 -16.29 -1.03 0.67
C ILE A 192 -16.05 0.35 1.28
N GLU A 193 -17.06 0.88 1.95
CA GLU A 193 -16.90 2.08 2.77
C GLU A 193 -16.23 1.72 4.10
N VAL A 194 -15.25 2.51 4.53
CA VAL A 194 -14.53 2.33 5.78
C VAL A 194 -14.48 3.63 6.55
N THR A 195 -14.38 3.56 7.88
CA THR A 195 -14.18 4.74 8.73
C THR A 195 -12.70 5.08 8.87
N HIS A 196 -11.84 4.07 8.81
CA HIS A 196 -10.38 4.22 8.87
C HIS A 196 -9.74 3.27 7.88
N SER A 197 -8.70 3.73 7.23
CA SER A 197 -7.98 2.93 6.25
C SER A 197 -6.48 3.23 6.27
N PRO A 198 -5.64 2.24 5.91
CA PRO A 198 -4.19 2.40 5.97
C PRO A 198 -3.69 3.41 4.94
N THR A 199 -2.77 4.25 5.36
CA THR A 199 -2.15 5.28 4.51
C THR A 199 -1.04 4.74 3.61
N GLY A 200 -0.45 3.58 3.94
CA GLY A 200 0.69 3.02 3.21
C GLY A 200 0.39 2.54 1.79
N ALA A 201 -0.90 2.45 1.40
CA ALA A 201 -1.36 2.16 0.03
C ALA A 201 -2.64 2.96 -0.26
N MET A 202 -2.55 4.28 -0.34
CA MET A 202 -3.68 5.20 -0.40
C MET A 202 -3.58 6.16 -1.58
N LEU A 203 -4.65 6.24 -2.38
CA LEU A 203 -4.80 7.18 -3.49
C LEU A 203 -5.73 8.31 -3.06
N ILE A 204 -5.30 9.57 -3.26
CA ILE A 204 -6.02 10.78 -2.85
C ILE A 204 -6.03 11.76 -4.02
N LYS A 205 -7.20 12.30 -4.37
CA LYS A 205 -7.32 13.36 -5.36
C LYS A 205 -6.78 14.69 -4.83
N LYS A 206 -6.18 15.50 -5.70
CA LYS A 206 -5.67 16.84 -5.34
C LYS A 206 -6.76 17.72 -4.72
N SER A 207 -7.96 17.63 -5.24
CA SER A 207 -9.12 18.38 -4.74
C SER A 207 -9.45 18.14 -3.26
N VAL A 208 -9.06 16.98 -2.71
CA VAL A 208 -9.24 16.70 -1.26
C VAL A 208 -8.38 17.64 -0.45
N PHE A 209 -7.09 17.74 -0.78
CA PHE A 209 -6.16 18.64 -0.08
C PHE A 209 -6.58 20.10 -0.24
N GLU A 210 -7.04 20.50 -1.42
CA GLU A 210 -7.56 21.86 -1.67
C GLU A 210 -8.78 22.18 -0.79
N LYS A 211 -9.70 21.20 -0.61
CA LYS A 211 -10.83 21.32 0.31
C LYS A 211 -10.35 21.40 1.77
N MET A 212 -9.40 20.55 2.16
CA MET A 212 -8.85 20.52 3.52
C MET A 212 -8.11 21.83 3.87
N ILE A 213 -7.34 22.39 2.96
CA ILE A 213 -6.65 23.69 3.12
C ILE A 213 -7.67 24.80 3.44
N LYS A 214 -8.78 24.81 2.72
CA LYS A 214 -9.85 25.80 2.95
C LYS A 214 -10.58 25.58 4.28
N ALA A 215 -10.81 24.32 4.64
CA ALA A 215 -11.57 23.96 5.84
C ALA A 215 -10.72 24.08 7.12
N TYR A 216 -9.42 23.86 7.03
CA TYR A 216 -8.50 23.79 8.17
C TYR A 216 -7.25 24.68 7.97
N PRO A 217 -7.41 26.01 7.80
CA PRO A 217 -6.27 26.92 7.57
C PRO A 217 -5.26 26.92 8.73
N GLN A 218 -5.70 26.59 9.94
CA GLN A 218 -4.84 26.47 11.12
C GLN A 218 -3.85 25.29 11.06
N LYS A 219 -4.01 24.35 10.12
CA LYS A 219 -3.08 23.25 9.91
C LYS A 219 -1.87 23.63 9.06
N GLU A 220 -1.79 24.86 8.56
CA GLU A 220 -0.58 25.36 7.91
C GLU A 220 0.60 25.35 8.89
N ILE A 221 1.73 24.77 8.45
CA ILE A 221 2.95 24.69 9.23
C ILE A 221 4.15 25.24 8.45
N ARG A 222 5.19 25.61 9.17
CA ARG A 222 6.45 26.04 8.58
C ARG A 222 7.53 25.03 8.87
N GLN A 223 8.13 24.51 7.81
CA GLN A 223 9.30 23.66 7.91
C GLN A 223 10.47 24.30 7.18
N SER A 224 11.59 24.41 7.88
CA SER A 224 12.84 24.85 7.30
C SER A 224 13.79 23.68 7.06
N THR A 225 14.63 23.82 6.05
CA THR A 225 15.78 22.94 5.80
C THR A 225 17.00 23.80 5.52
N VAL A 226 18.19 23.26 5.70
CA VAL A 226 19.44 23.96 5.40
C VAL A 226 20.02 23.38 4.11
N ILE A 227 20.14 24.22 3.08
CA ILE A 227 20.79 23.88 1.82
C ILE A 227 21.90 24.90 1.57
N ASN A 228 23.13 24.44 1.36
CA ASN A 228 24.31 25.31 1.15
C ASN A 228 24.44 26.41 2.23
N SER A 229 24.32 26.02 3.49
CA SER A 229 24.39 26.91 4.67
C SER A 229 23.29 28.00 4.72
N LYS A 230 22.26 27.89 3.88
CA LYS A 230 21.11 28.80 3.90
C LYS A 230 19.88 28.09 4.42
N VAL A 231 19.14 28.74 5.31
CA VAL A 231 17.82 28.25 5.75
C VAL A 231 16.81 28.54 4.66
N ILE A 232 16.17 27.49 4.17
CA ILE A 232 15.10 27.55 3.17
C ILE A 232 13.82 27.04 3.82
N PHE A 233 12.75 27.81 3.71
CA PHE A 233 11.43 27.38 4.15
C PHE A 233 10.69 26.65 3.02
N LYS A 234 10.15 25.47 3.34
CA LYS A 234 9.29 24.72 2.44
C LYS A 234 7.95 25.44 2.32
N LYS A 235 7.47 25.63 1.10
CA LYS A 235 6.14 26.18 0.81
C LYS A 235 5.09 25.08 0.87
N ASN A 236 3.82 25.45 0.93
CA ASN A 236 2.67 24.52 0.89
C ASN A 236 2.81 23.35 1.90
N MET A 237 3.26 23.69 3.12
CA MET A 237 3.38 22.73 4.21
C MET A 237 2.13 22.75 5.08
N TRP A 238 1.52 21.58 5.22
CA TRP A 238 0.30 21.39 5.98
C TRP A 238 0.43 20.15 6.86
N ASN A 239 -0.04 20.21 8.10
CA ASN A 239 -0.05 19.10 9.03
C ASN A 239 -1.33 18.25 8.86
N PHE A 240 -1.48 17.60 7.70
CA PHE A 240 -2.62 16.74 7.40
C PHE A 240 -2.50 15.37 8.06
N PHE A 241 -1.28 14.84 8.11
CA PHE A 241 -0.96 13.58 8.76
C PHE A 241 -0.31 13.86 10.10
N ASP A 242 -0.98 13.45 11.17
CA ASP A 242 -0.51 13.67 12.53
C ASP A 242 -0.88 12.47 13.40
N THR A 243 -0.31 12.41 14.57
CA THR A 243 -0.72 11.52 15.63
C THR A 243 -1.65 12.26 16.58
N ILE A 244 -2.74 11.64 16.98
CA ILE A 244 -3.72 12.25 17.88
C ILE A 244 -3.66 11.57 19.24
N HIS A 245 -3.62 12.37 20.28
CA HIS A 245 -3.83 11.92 21.65
C HIS A 245 -5.23 12.36 22.08
N ASP A 246 -6.10 11.38 22.37
CA ASP A 246 -7.40 11.66 22.94
C ASP A 246 -7.22 11.96 24.44
N PRO A 247 -7.57 13.17 24.90
CA PRO A 247 -7.38 13.54 26.31
C PRO A 247 -8.40 12.88 27.26
N VAL A 248 -9.51 12.34 26.74
CA VAL A 248 -10.59 11.75 27.52
C VAL A 248 -10.29 10.30 27.84
N ASP A 249 -10.11 9.47 26.82
CA ASP A 249 -9.83 8.04 26.99
C ASP A 249 -8.32 7.72 27.06
N LYS A 250 -7.46 8.74 26.87
CA LYS A 250 -5.99 8.65 26.87
C LYS A 250 -5.43 7.72 25.79
N THR A 251 -6.19 7.46 24.73
CA THR A 251 -5.70 6.69 23.61
C THR A 251 -4.78 7.51 22.73
N TYR A 252 -3.79 6.84 22.16
CA TYR A 252 -2.89 7.39 21.16
C TYR A 252 -3.21 6.79 19.81
N LEU A 253 -3.61 7.62 18.87
CA LEU A 253 -3.91 7.22 17.49
C LEU A 253 -2.74 7.58 16.60
N GLY A 254 -2.27 6.61 15.82
CA GLY A 254 -1.29 6.84 14.76
C GLY A 254 -1.93 7.56 13.57
N GLU A 255 -1.11 7.91 12.59
CA GLU A 255 -1.53 8.68 11.41
C GLU A 255 -2.57 7.98 10.52
N ASP A 256 -2.70 6.67 10.64
CA ASP A 256 -3.75 5.90 9.94
C ASP A 256 -5.14 6.12 10.54
N PHE A 257 -5.22 6.62 11.75
CA PHE A 257 -6.44 6.78 12.54
C PHE A 257 -6.64 8.20 13.08
N GLY A 258 -5.67 9.07 12.86
CA GLY A 258 -5.63 10.45 13.32
C GLY A 258 -6.32 11.48 12.43
#